data_c136517cd24928711593c50ee213cf82
#
_entry.id   c136517cd24928711593c50ee213cf82
#
_cell.length_a   1.000
_cell.length_b   1.000
_cell.length_c   1.000
_cell.angle_alpha   90.00
_cell.angle_beta   90.00
_cell.angle_gamma   90.00
#
_symmetry.space_group_name_H-M   'P 1'
#
loop_
_entity.id
_entity.type
_entity.pdbx_description
1 polymer ?
#
loop_
_entity_poly.entity_id
_entity_poly.type
_entity_poly.pdbx_seq_one_letter_code
_entity_poly.pdbx_strand_id
1 'polypeptide(L)'
;MSLRHLIAEQVLLEGELVPAHLEVGDDGIIRRIHRLEAGSTARRAAIVRAREVSAGAGMHLVRPRMVVLPGAVDTHVSFCEPGHVQREGFSSGTMAAALGGVTSVLEMPHSSTPVTVRAEDLQHKRSAAAEQAYVDIGFWAALVPPSVQSRGRVSGQDRPSCAEPEELWESGAFGFVCTLLPFDHSTDALRSAGTPQLLPLTPAELREAMMRIARFDGLLAVHAEDSRTVAAAAGATGANLSSRLAWAQAAARYSAWAASRPAEAEVIAVEGLIDAVRETGCRTHILQVSTAGALELIAAAKAEGLPLSAETCTHYLSFAAESVPVGSPEFVCWPPLRDVGHREALWQGLQEGILDAVVSAHSPTTRQEKLRGAADLRLARPGISGLQVGFAALASEARSRGIGLAEVSRWTSGGPAELCRLHQKGDIAPGRYADLLIYDPEETHVVSAAGLAHKTPLSAYEGMEIHGTVVGSVLRGMQLFTAQDSSATLGQHGQLLSGPGTGVPLGPGPHQVGSGPRRRHLRAVSA
;
A
#
# COMPACT_ATOMS: atom_id res chain seq x y z
N MET A 1 -0.41 -15.93 -20.36
CA MET A 1 -0.99 -17.31 -20.50
C MET A 1 -1.86 -17.61 -19.30
N SER A 2 -2.98 -18.33 -19.50
CA SER A 2 -3.83 -18.75 -18.39
C SER A 2 -3.21 -19.97 -17.70
N LEU A 3 -2.99 -19.87 -16.39
CA LEU A 3 -2.48 -20.92 -15.53
C LEU A 3 -3.63 -21.88 -15.19
N ARG A 4 -3.47 -23.17 -15.47
CA ARG A 4 -4.41 -24.24 -15.08
C ARG A 4 -3.83 -25.13 -14.00
N HIS A 5 -2.54 -25.33 -14.06
CA HIS A 5 -1.80 -26.17 -13.15
C HIS A 5 -0.49 -25.48 -12.77
N LEU A 6 -0.28 -25.26 -11.49
CA LEU A 6 1.00 -24.81 -10.94
C LEU A 6 1.56 -25.91 -10.06
N ILE A 7 2.82 -26.27 -10.32
CA ILE A 7 3.53 -27.28 -9.51
C ILE A 7 4.81 -26.64 -8.99
N ALA A 8 4.98 -26.63 -7.67
CA ALA A 8 6.13 -26.07 -6.99
C ALA A 8 6.57 -26.94 -5.81
N GLU A 9 7.85 -26.85 -5.45
CA GLU A 9 8.41 -27.53 -4.29
C GLU A 9 8.20 -26.75 -2.99
N GLN A 10 7.93 -25.44 -3.10
CA GLN A 10 7.74 -24.55 -1.97
C GLN A 10 6.53 -23.65 -2.24
N VAL A 11 5.37 -24.04 -1.74
CA VAL A 11 4.12 -23.25 -1.75
C VAL A 11 3.76 -22.95 -0.31
N LEU A 12 3.49 -21.70 0.02
CA LEU A 12 3.02 -21.34 1.35
C LEU A 12 1.55 -21.74 1.52
N LEU A 13 1.32 -22.75 2.34
CA LEU A 13 -0.01 -23.24 2.69
C LEU A 13 -0.12 -23.33 4.21
N GLU A 14 -1.13 -22.65 4.78
CA GLU A 14 -1.42 -22.70 6.23
C GLU A 14 -0.19 -22.35 7.10
N GLY A 15 0.66 -21.42 6.63
CA GLY A 15 1.86 -20.97 7.32
C GLY A 15 3.11 -21.83 7.09
N GLU A 16 3.05 -22.89 6.30
CA GLU A 16 4.16 -23.79 6.00
C GLU A 16 4.52 -23.79 4.52
N LEU A 17 5.81 -23.90 4.21
CA LEU A 17 6.31 -24.11 2.85
C LEU A 17 6.32 -25.60 2.53
N VAL A 18 5.45 -26.04 1.64
CA VAL A 18 5.27 -27.44 1.28
C VAL A 18 5.24 -27.65 -0.24
N PRO A 19 5.67 -28.81 -0.74
CA PRO A 19 5.50 -29.16 -2.14
C PRO A 19 3.99 -29.31 -2.47
N ALA A 20 3.55 -28.64 -3.53
CA ALA A 20 2.13 -28.69 -3.90
C ALA A 20 1.90 -28.58 -5.40
N HIS A 21 0.72 -29.07 -5.81
CA HIS A 21 0.11 -28.89 -7.12
C HIS A 21 -1.23 -28.16 -6.95
N LEU A 22 -1.33 -26.99 -7.53
CA LEU A 22 -2.54 -26.17 -7.56
C LEU A 22 -3.29 -26.41 -8.89
N GLU A 23 -4.59 -26.68 -8.83
CA GLU A 23 -5.50 -26.74 -9.96
C GLU A 23 -6.36 -25.47 -9.98
N VAL A 24 -6.31 -24.72 -11.07
CA VAL A 24 -6.99 -23.42 -11.24
C VAL A 24 -8.06 -23.52 -12.33
N GLY A 25 -9.25 -23.04 -12.02
CA GLY A 25 -10.37 -22.99 -12.96
C GLY A 25 -10.23 -21.88 -14.01
N ASP A 26 -11.14 -21.88 -14.99
CA ASP A 26 -11.21 -20.86 -16.05
C ASP A 26 -11.48 -19.46 -15.52
N ASP A 27 -12.11 -19.36 -14.37
CA ASP A 27 -12.43 -18.14 -13.64
C ASP A 27 -11.28 -17.65 -12.74
N GLY A 28 -10.12 -18.34 -12.77
CA GLY A 28 -8.96 -18.00 -11.97
C GLY A 28 -9.05 -18.42 -10.50
N ILE A 29 -10.05 -19.21 -10.12
CA ILE A 29 -10.23 -19.70 -8.75
C ILE A 29 -9.47 -21.02 -8.58
N ILE A 30 -8.76 -21.16 -7.47
CA ILE A 30 -8.10 -22.40 -7.04
C ILE A 30 -9.20 -23.42 -6.72
N ARG A 31 -9.24 -24.51 -7.47
CA ARG A 31 -10.23 -25.59 -7.30
C ARG A 31 -9.78 -26.65 -6.32
N ARG A 32 -8.50 -27.03 -6.43
CA ARG A 32 -7.89 -28.09 -5.60
C ARG A 32 -6.44 -27.78 -5.32
N ILE A 33 -5.98 -28.22 -4.19
CA ILE A 33 -4.58 -28.23 -3.77
C ILE A 33 -4.20 -29.63 -3.39
N HIS A 34 -3.22 -30.20 -4.09
CA HIS A 34 -2.65 -31.49 -3.76
C HIS A 34 -1.28 -31.27 -3.12
N ARG A 35 -1.17 -31.52 -1.81
CA ARG A 35 0.14 -31.58 -1.16
C ARG A 35 0.91 -32.78 -1.73
N LEU A 36 2.15 -32.58 -2.13
CA LEU A 36 3.00 -33.61 -2.71
C LEU A 36 3.98 -34.11 -1.64
N GLU A 37 4.33 -35.40 -1.70
CA GLU A 37 5.44 -35.90 -0.91
C GLU A 37 6.74 -35.26 -1.37
N ALA A 38 7.66 -35.00 -0.44
CA ALA A 38 8.97 -34.47 -0.76
C ALA A 38 9.73 -35.48 -1.66
N GLY A 39 10.16 -35.03 -2.83
CA GLY A 39 10.99 -35.82 -3.73
C GLY A 39 10.57 -35.80 -5.20
N SER A 40 11.51 -36.21 -6.04
CA SER A 40 11.37 -36.11 -7.51
C SER A 40 10.27 -37.01 -8.10
N THR A 41 9.90 -38.09 -7.42
CA THR A 41 8.91 -39.07 -7.94
C THR A 41 7.49 -38.51 -7.86
N ALA A 42 7.09 -37.95 -6.72
CA ALA A 42 5.75 -37.34 -6.56
C ALA A 42 5.57 -36.14 -7.47
N ARG A 43 6.60 -35.31 -7.62
CA ARG A 43 6.62 -34.18 -8.57
C ARG A 43 6.46 -34.67 -10.02
N ARG A 44 7.20 -35.70 -10.43
CA ARG A 44 7.08 -36.30 -11.77
C ARG A 44 5.66 -36.83 -12.02
N ALA A 45 5.07 -37.51 -11.06
CA ALA A 45 3.70 -38.03 -11.17
C ALA A 45 2.68 -36.89 -11.30
N ALA A 46 2.84 -35.79 -10.53
CA ALA A 46 1.99 -34.59 -10.66
C ALA A 46 2.12 -33.93 -12.04
N ILE A 47 3.33 -33.83 -12.58
CA ILE A 47 3.59 -33.30 -13.94
C ILE A 47 2.91 -34.16 -15.00
N VAL A 48 3.03 -35.48 -14.92
CA VAL A 48 2.40 -36.41 -15.86
C VAL A 48 0.88 -36.25 -15.82
N ARG A 49 0.30 -36.26 -14.61
CA ARG A 49 -1.16 -36.07 -14.43
C ARG A 49 -1.64 -34.72 -15.00
N ALA A 50 -0.93 -33.62 -14.71
CA ALA A 50 -1.27 -32.32 -15.24
C ALA A 50 -1.22 -32.27 -16.79
N ARG A 51 -0.24 -32.95 -17.40
CA ARG A 51 -0.13 -33.07 -18.86
C ARG A 51 -1.25 -33.89 -19.47
N GLU A 52 -1.66 -34.97 -18.82
CA GLU A 52 -2.79 -35.82 -19.29
C GLU A 52 -4.12 -35.07 -19.26
N VAL A 53 -4.36 -34.30 -18.17
CA VAL A 53 -5.63 -33.56 -17.98
C VAL A 53 -5.75 -32.34 -18.89
N SER A 54 -4.64 -31.62 -19.11
CA SER A 54 -4.66 -30.33 -19.83
C SER A 54 -4.00 -30.39 -21.21
N ALA A 55 -3.59 -31.55 -21.69
CA ALA A 55 -2.75 -31.70 -22.88
C ALA A 55 -1.49 -30.78 -22.85
N GLY A 56 -1.01 -30.47 -21.64
CA GLY A 56 0.12 -29.59 -21.39
C GLY A 56 -0.17 -28.08 -21.46
N ALA A 57 -1.41 -27.69 -21.79
CA ALA A 57 -1.80 -26.28 -21.84
C ALA A 57 -1.97 -25.70 -20.43
N GLY A 58 -1.45 -24.47 -20.20
CA GLY A 58 -1.61 -23.77 -18.93
C GLY A 58 -0.87 -24.39 -17.74
N MET A 59 0.13 -25.26 -17.99
CA MET A 59 0.97 -25.82 -16.94
C MET A 59 2.18 -24.91 -16.65
N HIS A 60 2.38 -24.55 -15.40
CA HIS A 60 3.52 -23.79 -14.92
C HIS A 60 4.32 -24.60 -13.89
N LEU A 61 5.57 -24.87 -14.22
CA LEU A 61 6.52 -25.54 -13.32
C LEU A 61 7.44 -24.49 -12.71
N VAL A 62 7.30 -24.30 -11.40
CA VAL A 62 8.16 -23.39 -10.65
C VAL A 62 9.50 -24.07 -10.37
N ARG A 63 10.60 -23.34 -10.51
CA ARG A 63 11.94 -23.87 -10.23
C ARG A 63 12.07 -24.27 -8.75
N PRO A 64 12.80 -25.32 -8.41
CA PRO A 64 12.81 -25.90 -7.06
C PRO A 64 13.11 -24.93 -5.91
N ARG A 65 14.02 -23.98 -6.14
CA ARG A 65 14.41 -23.00 -5.11
C ARG A 65 13.42 -21.85 -4.91
N MET A 66 12.51 -21.67 -5.84
CA MET A 66 11.56 -20.56 -5.80
C MET A 66 10.37 -20.89 -4.92
N VAL A 67 9.89 -19.87 -4.22
CA VAL A 67 8.76 -19.94 -3.30
C VAL A 67 7.54 -19.32 -3.96
N VAL A 68 6.38 -19.98 -3.82
CA VAL A 68 5.08 -19.47 -4.24
C VAL A 68 4.34 -18.98 -2.99
N LEU A 69 4.00 -17.71 -2.99
CA LEU A 69 3.29 -17.02 -1.91
C LEU A 69 1.95 -16.47 -2.43
N PRO A 70 0.98 -16.18 -1.56
CA PRO A 70 -0.16 -15.33 -1.94
C PRO A 70 0.33 -14.01 -2.52
N GLY A 71 -0.32 -13.53 -3.56
CA GLY A 71 -0.06 -12.21 -4.11
C GLY A 71 -0.24 -11.13 -3.04
N ALA A 72 0.69 -10.20 -2.95
CA ALA A 72 0.61 -9.14 -1.96
C ALA A 72 -0.58 -8.21 -2.24
N VAL A 73 -1.14 -7.66 -1.17
CA VAL A 73 -2.24 -6.69 -1.17
C VAL A 73 -1.73 -5.41 -0.51
N ASP A 74 -1.68 -4.32 -1.24
CA ASP A 74 -1.23 -3.03 -0.71
C ASP A 74 -2.42 -2.07 -0.59
N THR A 75 -2.83 -1.82 0.63
CA THR A 75 -4.00 -1.01 0.94
C THR A 75 -3.71 0.49 1.01
N HIS A 76 -2.45 0.90 0.75
CA HIS A 76 -2.03 2.28 0.90
C HIS A 76 -1.12 2.75 -0.25
N VAL A 77 -1.72 3.04 -1.39
CA VAL A 77 -0.98 3.54 -2.56
C VAL A 77 -1.57 4.84 -3.10
N SER A 78 -0.73 5.65 -3.72
CA SER A 78 -1.12 6.89 -4.40
C SER A 78 -0.64 6.86 -5.85
N PHE A 79 -1.56 6.88 -6.81
CA PHE A 79 -1.22 6.93 -8.24
C PHE A 79 -1.37 8.31 -8.86
N CYS A 80 -1.88 9.27 -8.10
CA CYS A 80 -1.94 10.68 -8.50
C CYS A 80 -2.76 10.93 -9.79
N GLU A 81 -3.66 10.05 -10.13
CA GLU A 81 -4.56 10.16 -11.28
C GLU A 81 -6.02 10.03 -10.84
N PRO A 82 -6.91 10.89 -11.36
CA PRO A 82 -6.68 12.01 -12.28
C PRO A 82 -5.96 13.21 -11.65
N GLY A 83 -5.45 14.11 -12.48
CA GLY A 83 -4.96 15.43 -12.10
C GLY A 83 -3.44 15.58 -12.01
N HIS A 84 -2.71 14.57 -11.53
CA HIS A 84 -1.25 14.66 -11.31
C HIS A 84 -0.48 13.49 -11.94
N VAL A 85 -0.89 13.07 -13.13
CA VAL A 85 -0.29 11.93 -13.86
C VAL A 85 1.21 12.07 -14.13
N GLN A 86 1.76 13.28 -14.03
CA GLN A 86 3.20 13.50 -14.14
C GLN A 86 4.00 12.91 -12.96
N ARG A 87 3.36 12.67 -11.81
CA ARG A 87 3.97 12.03 -10.64
C ARG A 87 4.00 10.52 -10.78
N GLU A 88 2.87 9.93 -11.23
CA GLU A 88 2.74 8.48 -11.46
C GLU A 88 1.65 8.21 -12.52
N GLY A 89 0.55 7.68 -12.17
CA GLY A 89 -0.57 7.27 -12.99
C GLY A 89 -0.91 5.80 -12.80
N PHE A 90 -2.13 5.41 -13.17
CA PHE A 90 -2.59 4.02 -12.98
C PHE A 90 -1.74 3.01 -13.75
N SER A 91 -1.33 3.34 -14.98
CA SER A 91 -0.55 2.43 -15.82
C SER A 91 0.83 2.12 -15.20
N SER A 92 1.64 3.14 -14.85
CA SER A 92 2.98 2.93 -14.28
C SER A 92 2.91 2.37 -12.87
N GLY A 93 2.01 2.90 -12.03
CA GLY A 93 1.88 2.45 -10.65
C GLY A 93 1.42 1.00 -10.54
N THR A 94 0.42 0.57 -11.33
CA THR A 94 -0.02 -0.83 -11.32
C THR A 94 0.95 -1.78 -12.00
N MET A 95 1.76 -1.28 -12.96
CA MET A 95 2.91 -2.03 -13.50
C MET A 95 3.96 -2.26 -12.42
N ALA A 96 4.32 -1.21 -11.66
CA ALA A 96 5.25 -1.32 -10.53
C ALA A 96 4.74 -2.30 -9.47
N ALA A 97 3.43 -2.29 -9.17
CA ALA A 97 2.78 -3.25 -8.30
C ALA A 97 2.99 -4.69 -8.79
N ALA A 98 2.65 -4.97 -10.05
CA ALA A 98 2.80 -6.30 -10.65
C ALA A 98 4.25 -6.80 -10.57
N LEU A 99 5.23 -5.95 -10.90
CA LEU A 99 6.66 -6.27 -10.84
C LEU A 99 7.15 -6.47 -9.39
N GLY A 100 6.51 -5.83 -8.40
CA GLY A 100 6.77 -6.00 -6.98
C GLY A 100 6.01 -7.17 -6.33
N GLY A 101 5.24 -7.96 -7.10
CA GLY A 101 4.45 -9.08 -6.56
C GLY A 101 3.14 -8.68 -5.90
N VAL A 102 2.75 -7.40 -5.99
CA VAL A 102 1.48 -6.91 -5.50
C VAL A 102 0.42 -7.16 -6.57
N THR A 103 -0.63 -7.90 -6.21
CA THR A 103 -1.71 -8.29 -7.13
C THR A 103 -2.98 -7.48 -6.93
N SER A 104 -3.08 -6.76 -5.81
CA SER A 104 -4.23 -5.91 -5.51
C SER A 104 -3.79 -4.67 -4.74
N VAL A 105 -4.36 -3.53 -5.09
CA VAL A 105 -4.06 -2.26 -4.44
C VAL A 105 -5.34 -1.51 -4.06
N LEU A 106 -5.28 -0.75 -2.97
CA LEU A 106 -6.31 0.26 -2.66
C LEU A 106 -5.69 1.65 -2.74
N GLU A 107 -6.25 2.45 -3.65
CA GLU A 107 -5.70 3.77 -3.98
C GLU A 107 -6.30 4.86 -3.09
N MET A 108 -5.42 5.69 -2.53
CA MET A 108 -5.75 6.76 -1.60
C MET A 108 -6.54 7.89 -2.27
N PRO A 109 -7.50 8.53 -1.55
CA PRO A 109 -8.41 9.49 -2.14
C PRO A 109 -7.79 10.87 -2.39
N HIS A 110 -6.72 11.22 -1.67
CA HIS A 110 -6.19 12.59 -1.58
C HIS A 110 -5.11 12.92 -2.62
N SER A 111 -4.59 11.91 -3.31
CA SER A 111 -3.51 12.11 -4.28
C SER A 111 -3.99 12.57 -5.66
N SER A 112 -5.28 12.52 -5.91
CA SER A 112 -5.92 12.93 -7.18
C SER A 112 -6.58 14.31 -7.08
N THR A 113 -6.88 14.90 -8.23
CA THR A 113 -7.66 16.12 -8.36
C THR A 113 -8.82 15.87 -9.35
N PRO A 114 -10.07 15.93 -8.88
CA PRO A 114 -10.49 16.22 -7.50
C PRO A 114 -10.13 15.13 -6.49
N VAL A 115 -10.07 15.49 -5.21
CA VAL A 115 -10.06 14.52 -4.10
C VAL A 115 -11.38 13.74 -4.11
N THR A 116 -11.34 12.45 -3.84
CA THR A 116 -12.51 11.55 -3.91
C THR A 116 -13.43 11.79 -2.70
N VAL A 117 -14.28 12.80 -2.76
CA VAL A 117 -15.24 13.20 -1.71
C VAL A 117 -16.69 13.06 -2.14
N ARG A 118 -16.96 12.63 -3.39
CA ARG A 118 -18.29 12.42 -3.96
C ARG A 118 -18.30 11.12 -4.77
N ALA A 119 -19.49 10.55 -4.95
CA ALA A 119 -19.69 9.38 -5.81
C ALA A 119 -19.19 9.62 -7.25
N GLU A 120 -19.37 10.83 -7.78
CA GLU A 120 -18.90 11.25 -9.10
C GLU A 120 -17.37 11.24 -9.20
N ASP A 121 -16.67 11.72 -8.16
CA ASP A 121 -15.21 11.72 -8.09
C ASP A 121 -14.69 10.28 -8.08
N LEU A 122 -15.35 9.40 -7.32
CA LEU A 122 -15.05 7.97 -7.29
C LEU A 122 -15.25 7.33 -8.67
N GLN A 123 -16.36 7.60 -9.33
CA GLN A 123 -16.64 7.07 -10.65
C GLN A 123 -15.66 7.60 -11.70
N HIS A 124 -15.28 8.88 -11.64
CA HIS A 124 -14.28 9.46 -12.52
C HIS A 124 -12.93 8.75 -12.36
N LYS A 125 -12.51 8.53 -11.11
CA LYS A 125 -11.27 7.79 -10.79
C LYS A 125 -11.32 6.34 -11.27
N ARG A 126 -12.45 5.64 -11.06
CA ARG A 126 -12.68 4.28 -11.58
C ARG A 126 -12.57 4.24 -13.10
N SER A 127 -13.18 5.20 -13.79
CA SER A 127 -13.14 5.29 -15.25
C SER A 127 -11.72 5.52 -15.78
N ALA A 128 -10.93 6.35 -15.10
CA ALA A 128 -9.53 6.58 -15.44
C ALA A 128 -8.67 5.30 -15.29
N ALA A 129 -8.95 4.48 -14.28
CA ALA A 129 -8.18 3.26 -14.01
C ALA A 129 -8.57 2.07 -14.92
N ALA A 130 -9.80 2.02 -15.42
CA ALA A 130 -10.43 0.81 -15.98
C ALA A 130 -9.66 0.15 -17.13
N GLU A 131 -8.99 0.93 -17.98
CA GLU A 131 -8.26 0.41 -19.16
C GLU A 131 -6.73 0.42 -18.99
N GLN A 132 -6.26 0.76 -17.79
CA GLN A 132 -4.83 0.96 -17.52
C GLN A 132 -4.26 -0.04 -16.51
N ALA A 133 -5.13 -0.75 -15.78
CA ALA A 133 -4.75 -1.55 -14.62
C ALA A 133 -4.05 -2.87 -15.00
N TYR A 134 -2.87 -3.09 -14.46
CA TYR A 134 -2.16 -4.38 -14.51
C TYR A 134 -2.59 -5.29 -13.36
N VAL A 135 -2.90 -4.72 -12.19
CA VAL A 135 -3.37 -5.43 -10.99
C VAL A 135 -4.75 -4.93 -10.59
N ASP A 136 -5.42 -5.63 -9.68
CA ASP A 136 -6.74 -5.21 -9.20
C ASP A 136 -6.66 -3.94 -8.38
N ILE A 137 -7.61 -3.02 -8.59
CA ILE A 137 -7.65 -1.72 -7.94
C ILE A 137 -8.98 -1.51 -7.23
N GLY A 138 -8.91 -1.22 -5.93
CA GLY A 138 -10.00 -0.63 -5.17
C GLY A 138 -9.67 0.82 -4.78
N PHE A 139 -10.64 1.52 -4.22
CA PHE A 139 -10.51 2.94 -3.92
C PHE A 139 -11.04 3.27 -2.52
N TRP A 140 -10.30 4.11 -1.81
CA TRP A 140 -10.77 4.79 -0.63
C TRP A 140 -11.53 6.07 -0.99
N ALA A 141 -12.46 6.48 -0.12
CA ALA A 141 -13.07 7.80 -0.15
C ALA A 141 -12.46 8.70 0.93
N ALA A 142 -12.46 10.01 0.72
CA ALA A 142 -11.99 10.97 1.70
C ALA A 142 -13.14 11.49 2.57
N LEU A 143 -12.88 11.64 3.87
CA LEU A 143 -13.72 12.42 4.77
C LEU A 143 -13.09 13.79 4.99
N VAL A 144 -13.89 14.80 4.81
CA VAL A 144 -13.53 16.20 5.03
C VAL A 144 -14.61 16.87 5.86
N PRO A 145 -14.34 18.00 6.55
CA PRO A 145 -15.35 18.65 7.42
C PRO A 145 -16.75 18.81 6.82
N PRO A 146 -16.92 19.22 5.53
CA PRO A 146 -18.24 19.30 4.92
C PRO A 146 -19.00 17.99 4.76
N SER A 147 -18.29 16.84 4.68
CA SER A 147 -18.92 15.51 4.57
C SER A 147 -19.55 15.05 5.89
N VAL A 148 -19.13 15.63 7.00
CA VAL A 148 -19.51 15.22 8.33
C VAL A 148 -20.58 16.12 8.93
N GLN A 149 -20.55 17.42 8.63
CA GLN A 149 -21.48 18.39 9.17
C GLN A 149 -22.89 18.12 8.63
N SER A 150 -23.79 17.67 9.52
CA SER A 150 -25.23 17.60 9.23
C SER A 150 -25.68 18.91 8.59
N ARG A 151 -26.58 18.87 7.59
CA ARG A 151 -27.09 19.96 6.73
C ARG A 151 -27.53 21.26 7.47
N GLY A 152 -26.74 21.72 8.42
CA GLY A 152 -26.87 23.00 9.10
C GLY A 152 -26.21 24.09 8.27
N ARG A 153 -27.06 24.91 7.62
CA ARG A 153 -26.77 26.09 6.81
C ARG A 153 -25.49 26.83 7.24
N VAL A 154 -24.41 26.66 6.50
CA VAL A 154 -23.37 27.69 6.43
C VAL A 154 -23.78 28.64 5.33
N SER A 155 -24.26 29.82 5.74
CA SER A 155 -24.72 30.88 4.84
C SER A 155 -23.60 31.36 3.92
N GLY A 156 -23.84 31.30 2.62
CA GLY A 156 -23.26 32.26 1.68
C GLY A 156 -21.90 31.99 1.05
N GLN A 157 -21.41 30.77 1.04
CA GLN A 157 -20.26 30.39 0.19
C GLN A 157 -20.58 29.11 -0.58
N ASP A 158 -20.41 29.13 -1.91
CA ASP A 158 -20.43 27.94 -2.77
C ASP A 158 -19.28 27.01 -2.40
N ARG A 159 -19.43 26.25 -1.30
CA ARG A 159 -18.54 25.12 -1.02
C ARG A 159 -18.97 23.96 -1.91
N PRO A 160 -18.02 23.24 -2.55
CA PRO A 160 -18.37 22.06 -3.30
C PRO A 160 -19.12 21.10 -2.37
N SER A 161 -20.28 20.61 -2.80
CA SER A 161 -21.04 19.61 -2.05
C SER A 161 -20.21 18.34 -1.94
N CYS A 162 -19.94 17.89 -0.71
CA CYS A 162 -19.36 16.57 -0.46
C CYS A 162 -20.49 15.57 -0.25
N ALA A 163 -20.29 14.32 -0.67
CA ALA A 163 -21.24 13.25 -0.42
C ALA A 163 -21.24 12.85 1.07
N GLU A 164 -22.36 12.34 1.51
CA GLU A 164 -22.51 11.68 2.80
C GLU A 164 -21.69 10.37 2.82
N PRO A 165 -21.11 9.94 3.96
CA PRO A 165 -20.33 8.69 4.02
C PRO A 165 -21.11 7.47 3.50
N GLU A 166 -22.40 7.39 3.78
CA GLU A 166 -23.27 6.31 3.32
C GLU A 166 -23.34 6.22 1.80
N GLU A 167 -23.45 7.35 1.11
CA GLU A 167 -23.49 7.40 -0.37
C GLU A 167 -22.18 6.91 -0.99
N LEU A 168 -21.04 7.32 -0.44
CA LEU A 168 -19.72 6.88 -0.90
C LEU A 168 -19.51 5.36 -0.67
N TRP A 169 -19.98 4.87 0.48
CA TRP A 169 -19.95 3.44 0.81
C TRP A 169 -20.77 2.61 -0.21
N GLU A 170 -22.00 3.02 -0.47
CA GLU A 170 -22.89 2.37 -1.44
C GLU A 170 -22.36 2.48 -2.88
N SER A 171 -21.60 3.54 -3.19
CA SER A 171 -20.95 3.72 -4.50
C SER A 171 -19.70 2.86 -4.69
N GLY A 172 -19.27 2.10 -3.69
CA GLY A 172 -18.21 1.11 -3.80
C GLY A 172 -16.84 1.54 -3.29
N ALA A 173 -16.76 2.54 -2.41
CA ALA A 173 -15.56 2.81 -1.64
C ALA A 173 -15.28 1.66 -0.66
N PHE A 174 -13.99 1.33 -0.44
CA PHE A 174 -13.56 0.30 0.51
C PHE A 174 -13.63 0.75 1.97
N GLY A 175 -13.72 2.03 2.18
CA GLY A 175 -13.76 2.71 3.45
C GLY A 175 -13.40 4.18 3.27
N PHE A 176 -13.05 4.82 4.35
CA PHE A 176 -12.83 6.26 4.39
C PHE A 176 -11.45 6.58 4.92
N VAL A 177 -10.86 7.66 4.40
CA VAL A 177 -9.59 8.19 4.87
C VAL A 177 -9.80 9.60 5.39
N CYS A 178 -9.28 9.90 6.57
CA CYS A 178 -9.20 11.25 7.08
C CYS A 178 -7.81 11.54 7.67
N THR A 179 -7.57 12.81 7.95
CA THR A 179 -6.35 13.29 8.61
C THR A 179 -6.71 14.19 9.78
N LEU A 180 -5.89 14.17 10.82
CA LEU A 180 -5.96 15.07 11.97
C LEU A 180 -4.99 16.25 11.85
N LEU A 181 -4.20 16.26 10.78
CA LEU A 181 -3.22 17.29 10.47
C LEU A 181 -3.47 17.87 9.07
N PRO A 182 -3.34 19.19 8.86
CA PRO A 182 -3.38 19.75 7.52
C PRO A 182 -2.26 19.18 6.64
N PHE A 183 -2.61 18.61 5.50
CA PHE A 183 -1.65 18.37 4.42
C PHE A 183 -1.42 19.72 3.72
N ASP A 184 -0.57 20.59 4.32
CA ASP A 184 -0.21 21.84 3.70
C ASP A 184 0.85 21.62 2.61
N HIS A 185 0.37 21.48 1.38
CA HIS A 185 1.20 21.57 0.19
C HIS A 185 1.28 23.03 -0.27
N SER A 186 1.66 23.95 0.64
CA SER A 186 1.73 25.39 0.38
C SER A 186 2.63 25.80 -0.79
N THR A 187 3.41 24.85 -1.33
CA THR A 187 4.21 25.05 -2.56
C THR A 187 3.42 24.74 -3.85
N ASP A 188 2.23 24.17 -3.76
CA ASP A 188 1.40 23.95 -4.94
C ASP A 188 0.65 25.25 -5.25
N ALA A 189 1.09 25.97 -6.29
CA ALA A 189 0.42 27.12 -6.89
C ALA A 189 -1.00 26.81 -7.42
N LEU A 190 -1.49 25.61 -7.18
CA LEU A 190 -2.81 25.07 -7.52
C LEU A 190 -3.80 25.17 -6.35
N ARG A 191 -3.74 26.24 -5.55
CA ARG A 191 -4.92 26.70 -4.82
C ARG A 191 -5.92 27.28 -5.85
N SER A 192 -6.35 26.45 -6.81
CA SER A 192 -7.50 26.80 -7.63
C SER A 192 -8.71 26.85 -6.72
N ALA A 193 -9.30 28.02 -6.59
CA ALA A 193 -10.52 28.21 -5.86
C ALA A 193 -11.56 27.16 -6.29
N GLY A 194 -12.02 26.33 -5.33
CA GLY A 194 -13.07 25.34 -5.56
C GLY A 194 -12.67 23.87 -5.61
N THR A 195 -11.38 23.49 -5.59
CA THR A 195 -11.01 22.08 -5.54
C THR A 195 -11.02 21.57 -4.10
N PRO A 196 -11.77 20.50 -3.76
CA PRO A 196 -11.73 19.89 -2.44
C PRO A 196 -10.30 19.44 -2.08
N GLN A 197 -9.88 19.75 -0.87
CA GLN A 197 -8.62 19.30 -0.30
C GLN A 197 -8.90 18.35 0.86
N LEU A 198 -7.97 17.47 1.19
CA LEU A 198 -8.08 16.66 2.40
C LEU A 198 -7.80 17.57 3.61
N LEU A 199 -8.86 18.21 4.10
CA LEU A 199 -8.83 19.06 5.29
C LEU A 199 -8.91 18.19 6.55
N PRO A 200 -8.19 18.56 7.62
CA PRO A 200 -8.24 17.81 8.87
C PRO A 200 -9.61 17.91 9.53
N LEU A 201 -10.02 16.82 10.15
CA LEU A 201 -11.19 16.79 11.02
C LEU A 201 -10.82 17.30 12.42
N THR A 202 -11.70 18.09 13.00
CA THR A 202 -11.66 18.36 14.45
C THR A 202 -12.05 17.12 15.23
N PRO A 203 -11.70 17.01 16.53
CA PRO A 203 -12.11 15.87 17.35
C PRO A 203 -13.64 15.64 17.39
N ALA A 204 -14.44 16.70 17.32
CA ALA A 204 -15.91 16.59 17.27
C ALA A 204 -16.40 16.03 15.92
N GLU A 205 -15.88 16.54 14.82
CA GLU A 205 -16.18 16.04 13.46
C GLU A 205 -15.73 14.58 13.28
N LEU A 206 -14.56 14.22 13.84
CA LEU A 206 -14.10 12.84 13.84
C LEU A 206 -15.10 11.90 14.51
N ARG A 207 -15.55 12.23 15.74
CA ARG A 207 -16.54 11.43 16.47
C ARG A 207 -17.87 11.32 15.73
N GLU A 208 -18.35 12.42 15.14
CA GLU A 208 -19.58 12.41 14.34
C GLU A 208 -19.45 11.48 13.13
N ALA A 209 -18.33 11.56 12.39
CA ALA A 209 -18.03 10.67 11.27
C ALA A 209 -18.00 9.21 11.71
N MET A 210 -17.30 8.92 12.82
CA MET A 210 -17.16 7.57 13.37
C MET A 210 -18.50 6.99 13.78
N MET A 211 -19.37 7.75 14.46
CA MET A 211 -20.73 7.31 14.82
C MET A 211 -21.57 6.96 13.58
N ARG A 212 -21.40 7.68 12.49
CA ARG A 212 -22.12 7.40 11.23
C ARG A 212 -21.58 6.15 10.56
N ILE A 213 -20.25 6.04 10.41
CA ILE A 213 -19.59 4.90 9.78
C ILE A 213 -19.84 3.60 10.53
N ALA A 214 -19.90 3.64 11.86
CA ALA A 214 -20.20 2.49 12.70
C ALA A 214 -21.58 1.86 12.39
N ARG A 215 -22.56 2.65 11.91
CA ARG A 215 -23.92 2.16 11.62
C ARG A 215 -23.97 1.13 10.48
N PHE A 216 -23.03 1.18 9.56
CA PHE A 216 -22.93 0.24 8.43
C PHE A 216 -21.64 -0.58 8.45
N ASP A 217 -20.97 -0.64 9.63
CA ASP A 217 -19.74 -1.41 9.85
C ASP A 217 -18.63 -1.07 8.83
N GLY A 218 -18.58 0.21 8.44
CA GLY A 218 -17.54 0.75 7.54
C GLY A 218 -16.18 0.85 8.24
N LEU A 219 -15.13 1.03 7.46
CA LEU A 219 -13.76 1.17 7.94
C LEU A 219 -13.32 2.63 7.79
N LEU A 220 -12.80 3.21 8.88
CA LEU A 220 -12.17 4.53 8.87
C LEU A 220 -10.66 4.40 9.04
N ALA A 221 -9.89 4.80 8.05
CA ALA A 221 -8.43 4.87 8.10
C ALA A 221 -7.98 6.30 8.42
N VAL A 222 -7.09 6.46 9.40
CA VAL A 222 -6.73 7.77 9.97
C VAL A 222 -5.23 7.99 9.93
N HIS A 223 -4.80 9.09 9.30
CA HIS A 223 -3.45 9.62 9.47
C HIS A 223 -3.41 10.43 10.78
N ALA A 224 -2.75 9.87 11.79
CA ALA A 224 -2.82 10.34 13.17
C ALA A 224 -1.54 11.09 13.58
N GLU A 225 -1.51 12.40 13.39
CA GLU A 225 -0.52 13.32 13.96
C GLU A 225 -1.23 14.56 14.54
N ASP A 226 -0.89 14.96 15.76
CA ASP A 226 -1.47 16.13 16.43
C ASP A 226 -0.98 17.44 15.81
N SER A 227 -1.91 18.21 15.27
CA SER A 227 -1.60 19.44 14.53
C SER A 227 -0.97 20.54 15.39
N ARG A 228 -1.30 20.60 16.67
CA ARG A 228 -0.77 21.61 17.60
C ARG A 228 0.67 21.31 17.94
N THR A 229 0.98 20.05 18.22
CA THR A 229 2.36 19.59 18.50
C THR A 229 3.27 19.80 17.30
N VAL A 230 2.81 19.45 16.09
CA VAL A 230 3.57 19.69 14.84
C VAL A 230 3.76 21.19 14.59
N ALA A 231 2.74 22.02 14.77
CA ALA A 231 2.84 23.47 14.58
C ALA A 231 3.84 24.12 15.58
N ALA A 232 3.81 23.68 16.84
CA ALA A 232 4.76 24.15 17.86
C ALA A 232 6.20 23.77 17.52
N ALA A 233 6.43 22.52 17.11
CA ALA A 233 7.76 22.03 16.72
C ALA A 233 8.29 22.75 15.47
N ALA A 234 7.46 22.98 14.45
CA ALA A 234 7.84 23.70 13.24
C ALA A 234 8.26 25.15 13.54
N GLY A 235 7.58 25.82 14.49
CA GLY A 235 7.94 27.16 14.98
C GLY A 235 9.27 27.20 15.74
N ALA A 236 9.61 26.15 16.49
CA ALA A 236 10.81 26.07 17.31
C ALA A 236 12.10 25.80 16.49
N THR A 237 12.01 25.07 15.38
CA THR A 237 13.17 24.63 14.59
C THR A 237 13.93 25.77 13.89
N GLY A 238 13.39 26.98 13.80
CA GLY A 238 14.05 28.16 13.22
C GLY A 238 14.62 29.16 14.22
N ALA A 239 14.25 29.08 15.51
CA ALA A 239 14.45 30.17 16.47
C ALA A 239 15.89 30.31 17.06
N ASN A 240 16.73 29.27 16.97
CA ASN A 240 17.99 29.20 17.73
C ASN A 240 19.28 29.20 16.90
N LEU A 241 19.24 29.47 15.57
CA LEU A 241 20.44 29.41 14.73
C LEU A 241 21.01 30.78 14.45
N SER A 242 22.23 31.05 14.96
CA SER A 242 22.91 32.33 14.97
C SER A 242 23.44 32.80 13.60
N SER A 243 23.37 31.98 12.55
CA SER A 243 23.78 32.37 11.21
C SER A 243 22.99 31.67 10.12
N ARG A 244 22.85 32.31 8.93
CA ARG A 244 22.21 31.70 7.73
C ARG A 244 22.90 30.40 7.29
N LEU A 245 24.21 30.30 7.47
CA LEU A 245 25.01 29.13 7.10
C LEU A 245 24.73 27.95 8.03
N ALA A 246 24.71 28.18 9.36
CA ALA A 246 24.35 27.14 10.33
C ALA A 246 22.93 26.65 10.14
N TRP A 247 22.01 27.56 9.80
CA TRP A 247 20.63 27.20 9.47
C TRP A 247 20.54 26.32 8.21
N ALA A 248 21.22 26.69 7.12
CA ALA A 248 21.21 25.90 5.89
C ALA A 248 21.82 24.49 6.09
N GLN A 249 22.89 24.38 6.86
CA GLN A 249 23.52 23.10 7.20
C GLN A 249 22.61 22.22 8.06
N ALA A 250 21.85 22.80 8.98
CA ALA A 250 20.88 22.08 9.79
C ALA A 250 19.67 21.64 8.96
N ALA A 251 19.14 22.52 8.12
CA ALA A 251 17.95 22.27 7.30
C ALA A 251 18.10 21.10 6.30
N ALA A 252 19.33 20.83 5.85
CA ALA A 252 19.64 19.70 4.98
C ALA A 252 19.80 18.37 5.74
N ARG A 253 19.80 18.37 7.08
CA ARG A 253 19.92 17.15 7.90
C ARG A 253 18.55 16.55 8.17
N TYR A 254 18.45 15.23 8.08
CA TYR A 254 17.20 14.52 8.34
C TYR A 254 16.70 14.72 9.78
N SER A 255 17.60 14.83 10.76
CA SER A 255 17.25 15.12 12.15
C SER A 255 16.46 16.41 12.34
N ALA A 256 16.75 17.46 11.55
CA ALA A 256 15.96 18.71 11.58
C ALA A 256 14.57 18.53 10.97
N TRP A 257 14.44 17.73 9.93
CA TRP A 257 13.16 17.33 9.37
C TRP A 257 12.35 16.53 10.39
N ALA A 258 12.91 15.48 10.97
CA ALA A 258 12.26 14.64 11.97
C ALA A 258 11.83 15.44 13.21
N ALA A 259 12.66 16.39 13.68
CA ALA A 259 12.34 17.27 14.80
C ALA A 259 11.17 18.24 14.52
N SER A 260 10.87 18.55 13.25
CA SER A 260 9.70 19.35 12.89
C SER A 260 8.36 18.60 13.03
N ARG A 261 8.41 17.28 13.17
CA ARG A 261 7.27 16.38 13.34
C ARG A 261 7.61 15.34 14.41
N PRO A 262 7.61 15.74 15.70
CA PRO A 262 8.08 14.90 16.79
C PRO A 262 7.20 13.66 16.99
N ALA A 263 7.75 12.61 17.58
CA ALA A 263 7.07 11.35 17.85
C ALA A 263 5.82 11.53 18.73
N GLU A 264 5.87 12.49 19.65
CA GLU A 264 4.77 12.86 20.54
C GLU A 264 3.51 13.28 19.78
N ALA A 265 3.64 13.85 18.58
CA ALA A 265 2.48 14.23 17.77
C ALA A 265 1.66 13.02 17.33
N GLU A 266 2.32 11.89 17.01
CA GLU A 266 1.65 10.64 16.69
C GLU A 266 1.02 10.02 17.95
N VAL A 267 1.75 9.98 19.05
CA VAL A 267 1.26 9.41 20.33
C VAL A 267 -0.02 10.11 20.82
N ILE A 268 -0.01 11.45 20.86
CA ILE A 268 -1.16 12.26 21.29
C ILE A 268 -2.36 12.04 20.37
N ALA A 269 -2.13 11.99 19.05
CA ALA A 269 -3.20 11.79 18.09
C ALA A 269 -3.80 10.37 18.19
N VAL A 270 -2.97 9.35 18.38
CA VAL A 270 -3.39 7.96 18.55
C VAL A 270 -4.19 7.80 19.85
N GLU A 271 -3.77 8.41 20.97
CA GLU A 271 -4.51 8.40 22.22
C GLU A 271 -5.94 8.97 22.04
N GLY A 272 -6.05 10.17 21.46
CA GLY A 272 -7.35 10.80 21.20
C GLY A 272 -8.23 10.01 20.20
N LEU A 273 -7.61 9.32 19.26
CA LEU A 273 -8.31 8.43 18.31
C LEU A 273 -8.86 7.18 19.02
N ILE A 274 -8.08 6.57 19.91
CA ILE A 274 -8.51 5.40 20.69
C ILE A 274 -9.70 5.76 21.60
N ASP A 275 -9.69 6.94 22.21
CA ASP A 275 -10.85 7.43 22.97
C ASP A 275 -12.09 7.56 22.08
N ALA A 276 -11.95 8.08 20.88
CA ALA A 276 -13.05 8.16 19.93
C ALA A 276 -13.54 6.78 19.47
N VAL A 277 -12.65 5.79 19.29
CA VAL A 277 -13.02 4.39 18.99
C VAL A 277 -13.82 3.80 20.17
N ARG A 278 -13.37 4.02 21.39
CA ARG A 278 -14.04 3.53 22.61
C ARG A 278 -15.46 4.10 22.76
N GLU A 279 -15.64 5.39 22.43
CA GLU A 279 -16.94 6.06 22.48
C GLU A 279 -17.90 5.60 21.38
N THR A 280 -17.40 5.31 20.18
CA THR A 280 -18.23 5.13 18.98
C THR A 280 -18.36 3.69 18.51
N GLY A 281 -17.42 2.81 18.90
CA GLY A 281 -17.33 1.44 18.37
C GLY A 281 -17.02 1.34 16.88
N CYS A 282 -16.55 2.41 16.24
CA CYS A 282 -16.23 2.44 14.81
C CYS A 282 -14.99 1.58 14.51
N ARG A 283 -15.07 0.73 13.50
CA ARG A 283 -13.89 0.04 12.95
C ARG A 283 -12.90 1.06 12.43
N THR A 284 -11.73 1.12 13.05
CA THR A 284 -10.73 2.15 12.77
C THR A 284 -9.39 1.52 12.46
N HIS A 285 -8.70 2.09 11.49
CA HIS A 285 -7.35 1.68 11.07
C HIS A 285 -6.39 2.86 11.20
N ILE A 286 -5.30 2.67 11.94
CA ILE A 286 -4.25 3.69 12.08
C ILE A 286 -3.25 3.51 10.95
N LEU A 287 -3.14 4.53 10.11
CA LEU A 287 -2.21 4.55 8.99
C LEU A 287 -0.80 4.87 9.46
N GLN A 288 0.21 4.20 8.87
CA GLN A 288 1.62 4.62 8.87
C GLN A 288 2.23 4.79 10.28
N VAL A 289 1.94 3.89 11.22
CA VAL A 289 2.53 3.92 12.56
C VAL A 289 4.06 3.93 12.46
N SER A 290 4.69 4.91 13.10
CA SER A 290 6.14 5.14 13.04
C SER A 290 6.83 5.15 14.41
N THR A 291 6.07 5.13 15.52
CA THR A 291 6.61 5.35 16.86
C THR A 291 6.34 4.21 17.84
N ALA A 292 7.29 3.95 18.75
CA ALA A 292 7.13 2.95 19.82
C ALA A 292 5.98 3.30 20.78
N GLY A 293 5.84 4.59 21.13
CA GLY A 293 4.78 5.02 22.06
C GLY A 293 3.36 4.81 21.52
N ALA A 294 3.17 4.91 20.18
CA ALA A 294 1.89 4.57 19.57
C ALA A 294 1.59 3.06 19.68
N LEU A 295 2.60 2.19 19.55
CA LEU A 295 2.41 0.74 19.70
C LEU A 295 1.90 0.33 21.06
N GLU A 296 2.39 0.96 22.15
CA GLU A 296 1.94 0.69 23.51
C GLU A 296 0.46 0.99 23.66
N LEU A 297 -0.01 2.13 23.12
CA LEU A 297 -1.42 2.53 23.14
C LEU A 297 -2.29 1.58 22.31
N ILE A 298 -1.82 1.22 21.11
CA ILE A 298 -2.53 0.29 20.21
C ILE A 298 -2.66 -1.09 20.86
N ALA A 299 -1.58 -1.60 21.49
CA ALA A 299 -1.60 -2.87 22.20
C ALA A 299 -2.64 -2.88 23.33
N ALA A 300 -2.67 -1.82 24.14
CA ALA A 300 -3.65 -1.66 25.21
C ALA A 300 -5.09 -1.63 24.67
N ALA A 301 -5.35 -0.86 23.61
CA ALA A 301 -6.65 -0.76 22.98
C ALA A 301 -7.13 -2.10 22.38
N LYS A 302 -6.23 -2.86 21.74
CA LYS A 302 -6.54 -4.21 21.24
C LYS A 302 -6.83 -5.19 22.39
N ALA A 303 -6.09 -5.11 23.50
CA ALA A 303 -6.34 -5.93 24.67
C ALA A 303 -7.70 -5.61 25.34
N GLU A 304 -8.20 -4.38 25.22
CA GLU A 304 -9.57 -3.99 25.59
C GLU A 304 -10.65 -4.57 24.65
N GLY A 305 -10.26 -5.11 23.50
CA GLY A 305 -11.16 -5.62 22.47
C GLY A 305 -11.78 -4.53 21.59
N LEU A 306 -11.16 -3.36 21.50
CA LEU A 306 -11.62 -2.28 20.62
C LEU A 306 -11.44 -2.68 19.13
N PRO A 307 -12.36 -2.27 18.24
CA PRO A 307 -12.28 -2.57 16.81
C PRO A 307 -11.22 -1.70 16.11
N LEU A 308 -9.96 -1.89 16.52
CA LEU A 308 -8.80 -1.12 16.09
C LEU A 308 -7.79 -2.02 15.37
N SER A 309 -7.30 -1.55 14.25
CA SER A 309 -6.18 -2.13 13.51
C SER A 309 -5.14 -1.06 13.17
N ALA A 310 -3.93 -1.48 12.81
CA ALA A 310 -2.86 -0.54 12.49
C ALA A 310 -1.91 -1.12 11.45
N GLU A 311 -1.34 -0.25 10.61
CA GLU A 311 -0.31 -0.59 9.66
C GLU A 311 0.98 0.20 9.91
N THR A 312 2.10 -0.37 9.46
CA THR A 312 3.36 0.36 9.29
C THR A 312 3.82 0.26 7.84
N CYS A 313 4.91 0.94 7.51
CA CYS A 313 5.40 1.02 6.14
C CYS A 313 6.74 0.31 5.99
N THR A 314 6.99 -0.27 4.81
CA THR A 314 8.27 -0.91 4.50
C THR A 314 9.45 0.02 4.78
N HIS A 315 9.34 1.30 4.43
CA HIS A 315 10.43 2.24 4.64
C HIS A 315 10.74 2.52 6.12
N TYR A 316 9.75 2.46 7.04
CA TYR A 316 10.01 2.56 8.49
C TYR A 316 10.71 1.32 9.06
N LEU A 317 10.56 0.18 8.42
CA LEU A 317 11.20 -1.07 8.79
C LEU A 317 12.60 -1.21 8.18
N SER A 318 12.88 -0.50 7.08
CA SER A 318 14.15 -0.57 6.34
C SER A 318 15.13 0.52 6.75
N PHE A 319 14.65 1.73 7.06
CA PHE A 319 15.50 2.90 7.27
C PHE A 319 15.37 3.45 8.69
N ALA A 320 16.46 4.07 9.17
CA ALA A 320 16.48 4.85 10.40
C ALA A 320 16.98 6.27 10.10
N ALA A 321 16.48 7.26 10.84
CA ALA A 321 16.77 8.68 10.61
C ALA A 321 18.27 8.98 10.62
N GLU A 322 19.04 8.27 11.46
CA GLU A 322 20.49 8.46 11.62
C GLU A 322 21.29 8.01 10.39
N SER A 323 20.73 7.08 9.60
CA SER A 323 21.37 6.55 8.40
C SER A 323 21.10 7.38 7.15
N VAL A 324 20.20 8.37 7.22
CA VAL A 324 19.86 9.21 6.06
C VAL A 324 20.98 10.20 5.74
N PRO A 325 21.54 10.19 4.52
CA PRO A 325 22.58 11.13 4.15
C PRO A 325 22.09 12.59 4.16
N VAL A 326 23.00 13.52 4.38
CA VAL A 326 22.68 14.96 4.35
C VAL A 326 22.26 15.37 2.93
N GLY A 327 21.16 16.10 2.82
CA GLY A 327 20.67 16.58 1.52
C GLY A 327 19.98 15.52 0.67
N SER A 328 19.44 14.47 1.29
CA SER A 328 18.73 13.36 0.65
C SER A 328 17.21 13.49 0.77
N PRO A 329 16.58 14.34 -0.06
CA PRO A 329 15.15 14.62 0.03
C PRO A 329 14.28 13.42 -0.35
N GLU A 330 14.81 12.40 -1.01
CA GLU A 330 14.12 11.15 -1.37
C GLU A 330 13.59 10.39 -0.14
N PHE A 331 14.19 10.59 1.04
CA PHE A 331 13.74 10.00 2.30
C PHE A 331 12.64 10.79 3.01
N VAL A 332 12.30 12.00 2.53
CA VAL A 332 11.26 12.83 3.16
C VAL A 332 9.88 12.19 2.99
N CYS A 333 9.25 11.84 4.11
CA CYS A 333 7.91 11.24 4.21
C CYS A 333 7.15 11.78 5.43
N TRP A 334 5.88 11.51 5.51
CA TRP A 334 4.99 11.82 6.62
C TRP A 334 4.32 10.54 7.15
N PRO A 335 4.43 10.26 8.46
CA PRO A 335 5.40 10.77 9.43
C PRO A 335 6.85 10.60 8.98
N PRO A 336 7.84 11.29 9.61
CA PRO A 336 9.25 11.08 9.29
C PRO A 336 9.74 9.68 9.67
N LEU A 337 10.81 9.21 9.01
CA LEU A 337 11.60 8.10 9.55
C LEU A 337 12.07 8.46 10.97
N ARG A 338 11.93 7.52 11.88
CA ARG A 338 12.39 7.66 13.26
C ARG A 338 13.76 7.02 13.44
N ASP A 339 14.30 7.11 14.66
CA ASP A 339 15.56 6.47 15.03
C ASP A 339 15.46 4.93 15.03
N VAL A 340 16.60 4.28 15.20
CA VAL A 340 16.70 2.82 15.22
C VAL A 340 15.84 2.20 16.33
N GLY A 341 15.66 2.85 17.47
CA GLY A 341 14.83 2.35 18.57
C GLY A 341 13.37 2.18 18.17
N HIS A 342 12.81 3.17 17.49
CA HIS A 342 11.45 3.11 16.94
C HIS A 342 11.33 2.03 15.86
N ARG A 343 12.31 1.92 14.96
CA ARG A 343 12.34 0.87 13.92
C ARG A 343 12.28 -0.54 14.53
N GLU A 344 13.12 -0.81 15.52
CA GLU A 344 13.13 -2.13 16.15
C GLU A 344 11.83 -2.41 16.94
N ALA A 345 11.23 -1.37 17.54
CA ALA A 345 9.91 -1.50 18.17
C ALA A 345 8.80 -1.86 17.16
N LEU A 346 8.84 -1.29 15.94
CA LEU A 346 7.90 -1.66 14.88
C LEU A 346 8.03 -3.13 14.47
N TRP A 347 9.25 -3.66 14.35
CA TRP A 347 9.51 -5.08 14.08
C TRP A 347 8.96 -5.96 15.20
N GLN A 348 9.15 -5.57 16.45
CA GLN A 348 8.58 -6.27 17.60
C GLN A 348 7.04 -6.22 17.57
N GLY A 349 6.44 -5.05 17.30
CA GLY A 349 5.00 -4.87 17.20
C GLY A 349 4.34 -5.73 16.11
N LEU A 350 5.04 -5.99 14.99
CA LEU A 350 4.60 -6.93 13.97
C LEU A 350 4.62 -8.39 14.47
N GLN A 351 5.68 -8.80 15.15
CA GLN A 351 5.82 -10.16 15.68
C GLN A 351 4.79 -10.44 16.78
N GLU A 352 4.48 -9.45 17.61
CA GLU A 352 3.48 -9.52 18.69
C GLU A 352 2.04 -9.37 18.19
N GLY A 353 1.82 -9.04 16.91
CA GLY A 353 0.48 -8.85 16.33
C GLY A 353 -0.18 -7.52 16.74
N ILE A 354 0.60 -6.55 17.23
CA ILE A 354 0.13 -5.18 17.50
C ILE A 354 -0.14 -4.46 16.18
N LEU A 355 0.72 -4.68 15.18
CA LEU A 355 0.53 -4.22 13.82
C LEU A 355 -0.06 -5.35 12.96
N ASP A 356 -1.05 -5.02 12.14
CA ASP A 356 -1.82 -5.97 11.33
C ASP A 356 -1.29 -6.09 9.90
N ALA A 357 -0.67 -5.02 9.40
CA ALA A 357 -0.24 -4.93 8.01
C ALA A 357 1.07 -4.16 7.84
N VAL A 358 1.78 -4.49 6.75
CA VAL A 358 2.88 -3.70 6.20
C VAL A 358 2.52 -3.30 4.78
N VAL A 359 2.55 -2.00 4.50
CA VAL A 359 2.22 -1.41 3.21
C VAL A 359 3.42 -0.67 2.61
N SER A 360 3.40 -0.44 1.30
CA SER A 360 4.43 0.40 0.69
C SER A 360 4.28 1.87 1.03
N ALA A 361 3.07 2.32 1.32
CA ALA A 361 2.68 3.72 1.38
C ALA A 361 3.22 4.51 0.17
N HIS A 362 3.16 3.89 -1.01
CA HIS A 362 3.67 4.45 -2.25
C HIS A 362 3.07 5.83 -2.52
N SER A 363 3.93 6.84 -2.46
CA SER A 363 3.55 8.23 -2.63
C SER A 363 4.54 8.95 -3.55
N PRO A 364 4.34 8.85 -4.87
CA PRO A 364 5.27 9.33 -5.88
C PRO A 364 5.27 10.86 -5.98
N THR A 365 6.43 11.38 -6.35
CA THR A 365 6.65 12.81 -6.60
C THR A 365 7.41 12.99 -7.90
N THR A 366 7.33 14.15 -8.52
CA THR A 366 8.25 14.47 -9.60
C THR A 366 9.66 14.72 -9.05
N ARG A 367 10.68 14.49 -9.89
CA ARG A 367 12.07 14.80 -9.52
C ARG A 367 12.23 16.26 -9.06
N GLN A 368 11.55 17.20 -9.73
CA GLN A 368 11.61 18.62 -9.40
C GLN A 368 11.02 18.91 -8.01
N GLU A 369 9.86 18.34 -7.68
CA GLU A 369 9.20 18.50 -6.38
C GLU A 369 10.07 17.96 -5.24
N LYS A 370 10.78 16.85 -5.48
CA LYS A 370 11.65 16.23 -4.48
C LYS A 370 12.95 17.00 -4.29
N LEU A 371 13.65 17.31 -5.38
CA LEU A 371 14.97 17.94 -5.33
C LEU A 371 14.95 19.41 -4.86
N ARG A 372 13.78 20.07 -4.80
CA ARG A 372 13.66 21.36 -4.09
C ARG A 372 14.14 21.27 -2.65
N GLY A 373 14.05 20.09 -2.03
CA GLY A 373 14.48 19.83 -0.66
C GLY A 373 15.97 19.56 -0.47
N ALA A 374 16.80 19.56 -1.51
CA ALA A 374 18.21 19.18 -1.38
C ALA A 374 19.01 20.07 -0.39
N ALA A 375 18.68 21.35 -0.31
CA ALA A 375 19.28 22.28 0.65
C ALA A 375 18.47 22.50 1.93
N ASP A 376 17.17 22.23 1.89
CA ASP A 376 16.23 22.32 3.01
C ASP A 376 15.13 21.26 2.84
N LEU A 377 15.21 20.21 3.62
CA LEU A 377 14.31 19.05 3.50
C LEU A 377 12.81 19.41 3.65
N ARG A 378 12.49 20.54 4.31
CA ARG A 378 11.12 21.02 4.46
C ARG A 378 10.49 21.49 3.14
N LEU A 379 11.32 21.77 2.12
CA LEU A 379 10.87 22.15 0.78
C LEU A 379 10.63 20.94 -0.14
N ALA A 380 11.10 19.75 0.26
CA ALA A 380 10.81 18.53 -0.47
C ALA A 380 9.34 18.15 -0.33
N ARG A 381 8.72 17.74 -1.45
CA ARG A 381 7.41 17.10 -1.35
C ARG A 381 7.55 15.76 -0.61
N PRO A 382 6.79 15.52 0.48
CA PRO A 382 6.82 14.24 1.18
C PRO A 382 6.29 13.10 0.32
N GLY A 383 6.81 11.90 0.55
CA GLY A 383 6.41 10.66 -0.09
C GLY A 383 7.58 9.84 -0.59
N ILE A 384 7.50 8.54 -0.44
CA ILE A 384 8.49 7.55 -0.91
C ILE A 384 7.84 6.65 -1.94
N SER A 385 8.52 6.41 -3.07
CA SER A 385 8.09 5.45 -4.07
C SER A 385 8.66 4.08 -3.71
N GLY A 386 7.85 3.21 -3.09
CA GLY A 386 8.28 1.91 -2.57
C GLY A 386 7.55 0.69 -3.13
N LEU A 387 6.52 0.86 -3.96
CA LEU A 387 5.60 -0.21 -4.33
C LEU A 387 6.28 -1.42 -5.00
N GLN A 388 7.18 -1.19 -5.94
CA GLN A 388 7.87 -2.28 -6.65
C GLN A 388 8.89 -3.01 -5.79
N VAL A 389 9.55 -2.31 -4.86
CA VAL A 389 10.65 -2.87 -4.05
C VAL A 389 10.18 -3.33 -2.66
N GLY A 390 9.00 -2.90 -2.23
CA GLY A 390 8.54 -3.03 -0.85
C GLY A 390 8.53 -4.45 -0.32
N PHE A 391 7.95 -5.39 -1.06
CA PHE A 391 7.93 -6.80 -0.63
C PHE A 391 9.34 -7.39 -0.50
N ALA A 392 10.19 -7.21 -1.51
CA ALA A 392 11.55 -7.79 -1.50
C ALA A 392 12.43 -7.15 -0.42
N ALA A 393 12.33 -5.82 -0.22
CA ALA A 393 13.03 -5.11 0.85
C ALA A 393 12.59 -5.61 2.24
N LEU A 394 11.27 -5.74 2.46
CA LEU A 394 10.72 -6.27 3.71
C LEU A 394 11.19 -7.71 3.96
N ALA A 395 11.12 -8.58 2.95
CA ALA A 395 11.54 -9.97 3.07
C ALA A 395 13.04 -10.11 3.37
N SER A 396 13.87 -9.26 2.75
CA SER A 396 15.32 -9.18 3.01
C SER A 396 15.61 -8.77 4.46
N GLU A 397 14.95 -7.72 4.95
CA GLU A 397 15.07 -7.25 6.33
C GLU A 397 14.53 -8.26 7.35
N ALA A 398 13.42 -8.93 7.05
CA ALA A 398 12.86 -10.01 7.86
C ALA A 398 13.83 -11.19 7.99
N ARG A 399 14.42 -11.62 6.86
CA ARG A 399 15.44 -12.69 6.82
C ARG A 399 16.63 -12.39 7.74
N SER A 400 17.13 -11.16 7.73
CA SER A 400 18.25 -10.74 8.59
C SER A 400 17.92 -10.84 10.09
N ARG A 401 16.65 -10.85 10.45
CA ARG A 401 16.11 -10.99 11.81
C ARG A 401 15.63 -12.42 12.13
N GLY A 402 15.82 -13.38 11.22
CA GLY A 402 15.35 -14.74 11.39
C GLY A 402 13.82 -14.92 11.27
N ILE A 403 13.14 -13.94 10.68
CA ILE A 403 11.69 -13.95 10.44
C ILE A 403 11.41 -14.61 9.08
N GLY A 404 10.47 -15.57 9.05
CA GLY A 404 10.17 -16.35 7.86
C GLY A 404 9.22 -15.67 6.88
N LEU A 405 9.13 -16.24 5.66
CA LEU A 405 8.24 -15.72 4.61
C LEU A 405 6.75 -15.89 4.95
N ALA A 406 6.40 -16.77 5.88
CA ALA A 406 5.03 -16.93 6.34
C ALA A 406 4.52 -15.66 7.06
N GLU A 407 5.34 -15.13 7.96
CA GLU A 407 5.05 -13.88 8.68
C GLU A 407 5.01 -12.70 7.70
N VAL A 408 5.99 -12.58 6.81
CA VAL A 408 6.03 -11.54 5.78
C VAL A 408 4.75 -11.57 4.93
N SER A 409 4.35 -12.77 4.47
CA SER A 409 3.12 -12.95 3.69
C SER A 409 1.87 -12.60 4.48
N ARG A 410 1.81 -12.94 5.76
CA ARG A 410 0.70 -12.54 6.64
C ARG A 410 0.57 -11.03 6.70
N TRP A 411 1.66 -10.30 6.86
CA TRP A 411 1.65 -8.84 6.97
C TRP A 411 1.40 -8.11 5.65
N THR A 412 1.77 -8.71 4.51
CA THR A 412 1.65 -8.05 3.19
C THR A 412 0.51 -8.59 2.34
N SER A 413 -0.11 -9.70 2.72
CA SER A 413 -1.17 -10.32 1.94
C SER A 413 -2.40 -10.61 2.80
N GLY A 414 -2.28 -11.46 3.82
CA GLY A 414 -3.39 -11.91 4.67
C GLY A 414 -4.02 -10.79 5.47
N GLY A 415 -3.25 -10.05 6.24
CA GLY A 415 -3.71 -8.95 7.08
C GLY A 415 -4.41 -7.83 6.30
N PRO A 416 -3.78 -7.27 5.24
CA PRO A 416 -4.43 -6.27 4.38
C PRO A 416 -5.72 -6.78 3.72
N ALA A 417 -5.75 -8.04 3.27
CA ALA A 417 -6.95 -8.62 2.66
C ALA A 417 -8.09 -8.76 3.68
N GLU A 418 -7.80 -9.19 4.90
CA GLU A 418 -8.77 -9.28 5.99
C GLU A 418 -9.30 -7.90 6.39
N LEU A 419 -8.41 -6.93 6.57
CA LEU A 419 -8.74 -5.54 6.89
C LEU A 419 -9.81 -4.98 5.94
N CYS A 420 -9.62 -5.19 4.64
CA CYS A 420 -10.47 -4.66 3.58
C CYS A 420 -11.55 -5.64 3.10
N ARG A 421 -11.73 -6.78 3.80
CA ARG A 421 -12.72 -7.82 3.45
C ARG A 421 -12.57 -8.37 2.03
N LEU A 422 -11.36 -8.50 1.56
CA LEU A 422 -11.04 -9.11 0.28
C LEU A 422 -11.01 -10.65 0.41
N HIS A 423 -12.16 -11.25 0.68
CA HIS A 423 -12.30 -12.66 1.09
C HIS A 423 -11.71 -13.69 0.13
N GLN A 424 -11.54 -13.35 -1.14
CA GLN A 424 -10.96 -14.26 -2.16
C GLN A 424 -9.46 -14.03 -2.39
N LYS A 425 -8.82 -13.13 -1.61
CA LYS A 425 -7.42 -12.74 -1.75
C LYS A 425 -6.64 -13.00 -0.45
N GLY A 426 -5.34 -12.79 -0.48
CA GLY A 426 -4.47 -12.82 0.69
C GLY A 426 -4.03 -14.20 1.20
N ASP A 427 -4.50 -15.29 0.53
CA ASP A 427 -4.15 -16.66 0.93
C ASP A 427 -4.21 -17.61 -0.27
N ILE A 428 -3.53 -18.76 -0.20
CA ILE A 428 -3.58 -19.84 -1.19
C ILE A 428 -4.46 -20.96 -0.63
N ALA A 429 -5.75 -20.96 -1.00
CA ALA A 429 -6.72 -21.94 -0.54
C ALA A 429 -7.77 -22.25 -1.62
N PRO A 430 -8.41 -23.42 -1.60
CA PRO A 430 -9.54 -23.70 -2.49
C PRO A 430 -10.66 -22.66 -2.32
N GLY A 431 -11.22 -22.18 -3.43
CA GLY A 431 -12.25 -21.12 -3.45
C GLY A 431 -11.69 -19.70 -3.49
N ARG A 432 -10.39 -19.50 -3.32
CA ARG A 432 -9.73 -18.20 -3.48
C ARG A 432 -9.19 -18.03 -4.89
N TYR A 433 -8.94 -16.80 -5.31
CA TYR A 433 -8.26 -16.53 -6.57
C TYR A 433 -6.81 -17.04 -6.54
N ALA A 434 -6.35 -17.51 -7.70
CA ALA A 434 -4.95 -17.80 -7.93
C ALA A 434 -4.18 -16.47 -8.18
N ASP A 435 -4.14 -15.64 -7.14
CA ASP A 435 -3.33 -14.43 -7.07
C ASP A 435 -2.03 -14.81 -6.35
N LEU A 436 -0.95 -14.87 -7.10
CA LEU A 436 0.29 -15.49 -6.61
C LEU A 436 1.49 -14.59 -6.89
N LEU A 437 2.42 -14.62 -5.96
CA LEU A 437 3.75 -14.05 -6.03
C LEU A 437 4.77 -15.20 -6.10
N ILE A 438 5.68 -15.17 -7.06
CA ILE A 438 6.78 -16.13 -7.19
C ILE A 438 8.07 -15.41 -6.79
N TYR A 439 8.74 -15.92 -5.76
CA TYR A 439 9.89 -15.30 -5.12
C TYR A 439 11.12 -16.21 -5.17
N ASP A 440 12.26 -15.66 -5.54
CA ASP A 440 13.56 -16.32 -5.43
C ASP A 440 14.29 -15.78 -4.19
N PRO A 441 14.37 -16.55 -3.10
CA PRO A 441 14.95 -16.07 -1.84
C PRO A 441 16.48 -15.99 -1.86
N GLU A 442 17.14 -16.60 -2.85
CA GLU A 442 18.60 -16.70 -2.91
C GLU A 442 19.26 -15.70 -3.88
N GLU A 443 18.47 -15.06 -4.73
CA GLU A 443 18.99 -14.04 -5.64
C GLU A 443 19.26 -12.75 -4.87
N THR A 444 20.41 -12.14 -5.10
CA THR A 444 20.78 -10.87 -4.48
C THR A 444 20.95 -9.81 -5.57
N HIS A 445 20.41 -8.63 -5.35
CA HIS A 445 20.55 -7.53 -6.29
C HIS A 445 20.64 -6.18 -5.57
N VAL A 446 21.20 -5.18 -6.26
CA VAL A 446 21.23 -3.79 -5.79
C VAL A 446 20.11 -3.02 -6.48
N VAL A 447 19.30 -2.31 -5.71
CA VAL A 447 18.21 -1.50 -6.26
C VAL A 447 18.77 -0.35 -7.09
N SER A 448 18.27 -0.24 -8.32
CA SER A 448 18.52 0.93 -9.18
C SER A 448 17.19 1.59 -9.53
N ALA A 449 17.01 2.85 -9.13
CA ALA A 449 15.79 3.60 -9.41
C ALA A 449 15.52 3.74 -10.93
N ALA A 450 16.56 3.72 -11.75
CA ALA A 450 16.43 3.76 -13.21
C ALA A 450 15.83 2.47 -13.80
N GLY A 451 15.94 1.35 -13.08
CA GLY A 451 15.35 0.05 -13.45
C GLY A 451 13.93 -0.16 -12.94
N LEU A 452 13.40 0.74 -12.11
CA LEU A 452 12.04 0.64 -11.59
C LEU A 452 11.02 1.15 -12.61
N ALA A 453 9.83 0.56 -12.58
CA ALA A 453 8.71 0.98 -13.43
C ALA A 453 8.04 2.28 -12.97
N HIS A 454 8.44 2.83 -11.84
CA HIS A 454 7.98 4.13 -11.36
C HIS A 454 8.27 5.23 -12.38
N LYS A 455 7.35 6.17 -12.53
CA LYS A 455 7.50 7.26 -13.52
C LYS A 455 8.71 8.15 -13.26
N THR A 456 9.02 8.41 -11.99
CA THR A 456 10.20 9.19 -11.59
C THR A 456 11.32 8.25 -11.14
N PRO A 457 12.49 8.26 -11.84
CA PRO A 457 13.64 7.45 -11.46
C PRO A 457 14.38 8.08 -10.26
N LEU A 458 13.74 8.09 -9.11
CA LEU A 458 14.26 8.54 -7.83
C LEU A 458 13.64 7.69 -6.72
N SER A 459 14.47 7.09 -5.89
CA SER A 459 14.02 6.18 -4.84
C SER A 459 14.87 6.33 -3.59
N ALA A 460 14.25 6.27 -2.41
CA ALA A 460 14.95 6.12 -1.14
C ALA A 460 15.68 4.77 -1.02
N TYR A 461 15.32 3.81 -1.84
CA TYR A 461 15.94 2.48 -1.88
C TYR A 461 17.12 2.39 -2.85
N GLU A 462 17.51 3.48 -3.56
CA GLU A 462 18.67 3.49 -4.47
C GLU A 462 19.92 2.98 -3.79
N GLY A 463 20.61 2.01 -4.39
CA GLY A 463 21.83 1.42 -3.86
C GLY A 463 21.62 0.42 -2.71
N MET A 464 20.38 0.15 -2.28
CA MET A 464 20.10 -0.85 -1.27
C MET A 464 20.35 -2.25 -1.83
N GLU A 465 21.15 -3.06 -1.13
CA GLU A 465 21.30 -4.47 -1.42
C GLU A 465 20.13 -5.25 -0.83
N ILE A 466 19.44 -6.02 -1.66
CA ILE A 466 18.29 -6.84 -1.28
C ILE A 466 18.61 -8.31 -1.53
N HIS A 467 18.39 -9.14 -0.50
CA HIS A 467 18.45 -10.59 -0.58
C HIS A 467 17.07 -11.15 -0.89
N GLY A 468 16.94 -11.74 -2.04
CA GLY A 468 15.70 -12.23 -2.62
C GLY A 468 15.09 -11.27 -3.64
N THR A 469 14.37 -11.82 -4.61
CA THR A 469 13.74 -11.04 -5.67
C THR A 469 12.40 -11.64 -6.10
N VAL A 470 11.49 -10.77 -6.53
CA VAL A 470 10.22 -11.18 -7.16
C VAL A 470 10.51 -11.56 -8.61
N VAL A 471 10.27 -12.82 -8.95
CA VAL A 471 10.56 -13.37 -10.29
C VAL A 471 9.31 -13.62 -11.11
N GLY A 472 8.13 -13.44 -10.54
CA GLY A 472 6.86 -13.54 -11.25
C GLY A 472 5.67 -13.18 -10.40
N SER A 473 4.58 -12.78 -11.06
CA SER A 473 3.27 -12.57 -10.44
C SER A 473 2.16 -13.11 -11.33
N VAL A 474 1.11 -13.60 -10.69
CA VAL A 474 -0.08 -14.17 -11.30
C VAL A 474 -1.31 -13.52 -10.69
N LEU A 475 -2.27 -13.13 -11.51
CA LEU A 475 -3.52 -12.53 -11.11
C LEU A 475 -4.68 -13.37 -11.68
N ARG A 476 -5.50 -13.96 -10.83
CA ARG A 476 -6.60 -14.87 -11.21
C ARG A 476 -6.14 -15.92 -12.23
N GLY A 477 -5.02 -16.57 -11.95
CA GLY A 477 -4.45 -17.54 -12.87
C GLY A 477 -3.86 -16.97 -14.17
N MET A 478 -3.88 -15.65 -14.37
CA MET A 478 -3.24 -15.01 -15.51
C MET A 478 -1.85 -14.53 -15.12
N GLN A 479 -0.84 -15.02 -15.82
CA GLN A 479 0.55 -14.58 -15.59
C GLN A 479 0.69 -13.11 -15.99
N LEU A 480 1.05 -12.26 -15.03
CA LEU A 480 1.34 -10.84 -15.26
C LEU A 480 2.74 -10.68 -15.85
N PHE A 481 3.75 -11.25 -15.20
CA PHE A 481 5.13 -11.29 -15.71
C PHE A 481 5.90 -12.51 -15.19
N THR A 482 7.03 -12.79 -15.82
CA THR A 482 8.08 -13.68 -15.31
C THR A 482 9.45 -13.17 -15.74
N ALA A 483 10.40 -13.15 -14.82
CA ALA A 483 11.78 -12.76 -15.11
C ALA A 483 12.52 -13.74 -16.03
N GLN A 484 11.93 -14.92 -16.29
CA GLN A 484 12.52 -15.95 -17.16
C GLN A 484 12.31 -15.67 -18.66
N ASP A 485 11.41 -14.76 -18.98
CA ASP A 485 11.08 -14.40 -20.35
C ASP A 485 11.42 -12.92 -20.57
N SER A 486 12.62 -12.69 -21.11
CA SER A 486 13.08 -11.34 -21.47
C SER A 486 12.22 -10.64 -22.53
N SER A 487 11.30 -11.39 -23.17
CA SER A 487 10.28 -10.90 -24.09
C SER A 487 8.91 -10.72 -23.44
N ALA A 488 8.78 -10.96 -22.12
CA ALA A 488 7.50 -10.96 -21.42
C ALA A 488 6.84 -9.58 -21.53
N THR A 489 5.70 -9.57 -22.20
CA THR A 489 4.81 -8.41 -22.23
C THR A 489 3.91 -8.49 -20.99
N LEU A 490 4.00 -7.49 -20.13
CA LEU A 490 3.03 -7.34 -19.02
C LEU A 490 1.61 -7.24 -19.59
N GLY A 491 0.71 -8.11 -19.11
CA GLY A 491 -0.70 -8.06 -19.47
C GLY A 491 -1.48 -7.15 -18.53
N GLN A 492 -2.31 -6.28 -19.08
CA GLN A 492 -3.27 -5.49 -18.30
C GLN A 492 -4.48 -6.36 -17.97
N HIS A 493 -4.46 -7.03 -16.83
CA HIS A 493 -5.49 -7.96 -16.37
C HIS A 493 -6.21 -7.49 -15.11
N GLY A 494 -5.87 -6.30 -14.60
CA GLY A 494 -6.46 -5.72 -13.41
C GLY A 494 -7.95 -5.43 -13.59
N GLN A 495 -8.70 -5.61 -12.51
CA GLN A 495 -10.13 -5.29 -12.43
C GLN A 495 -10.37 -4.23 -11.37
N LEU A 496 -11.43 -3.47 -11.56
CA LEU A 496 -11.89 -2.53 -10.55
C LEU A 496 -12.67 -3.28 -9.49
N LEU A 497 -12.16 -3.29 -8.28
CA LEU A 497 -12.82 -3.86 -7.12
C LEU A 497 -13.93 -2.92 -6.65
N SER A 498 -15.00 -3.48 -6.12
CA SER A 498 -16.08 -2.74 -5.46
C SER A 498 -16.01 -2.98 -3.96
N GLY A 499 -16.13 -1.91 -3.18
CA GLY A 499 -16.11 -2.00 -1.72
C GLY A 499 -17.31 -2.76 -1.16
N PRO A 500 -17.24 -3.16 0.11
CA PRO A 500 -18.25 -4.02 0.76
C PRO A 500 -19.67 -3.44 0.76
N GLY A 501 -19.82 -2.12 0.72
CA GLY A 501 -21.12 -1.44 0.74
C GLY A 501 -22.00 -1.64 -0.48
N THR A 502 -21.44 -2.11 -1.60
CA THR A 502 -22.23 -2.35 -2.83
C THR A 502 -23.14 -3.57 -2.75
N GLY A 503 -22.97 -4.44 -1.74
CA GLY A 503 -23.64 -5.73 -1.68
C GLY A 503 -23.27 -6.71 -2.80
N VAL A 504 -22.38 -6.29 -3.71
CA VAL A 504 -21.86 -7.17 -4.77
C VAL A 504 -20.78 -8.05 -4.15
N PRO A 505 -20.92 -9.39 -4.21
CA PRO A 505 -19.82 -10.26 -3.81
C PRO A 505 -18.57 -9.87 -4.61
N LEU A 506 -17.40 -9.84 -3.95
CA LEU A 506 -16.11 -9.67 -4.63
C LEU A 506 -15.82 -10.94 -5.44
N GLY A 507 -16.60 -11.16 -6.48
CA GLY A 507 -16.55 -12.27 -7.41
C GLY A 507 -16.29 -11.78 -8.84
N PRO A 508 -16.03 -12.67 -9.80
CA PRO A 508 -15.76 -12.27 -11.17
C PRO A 508 -16.95 -11.47 -11.71
N GLY A 509 -16.73 -10.18 -11.91
CA GLY A 509 -17.64 -9.37 -12.73
C GLY A 509 -17.74 -9.98 -14.15
N PRO A 510 -18.85 -9.77 -14.89
CA PRO A 510 -18.97 -10.27 -16.24
C PRO A 510 -17.77 -9.75 -17.06
N HIS A 511 -17.12 -10.66 -17.78
CA HIS A 511 -16.04 -10.36 -18.69
C HIS A 511 -16.47 -9.23 -19.63
N GLN A 512 -16.00 -8.01 -19.40
CA GLN A 512 -15.92 -7.04 -20.47
C GLN A 512 -14.79 -7.50 -21.38
N VAL A 513 -15.16 -8.13 -22.50
CA VAL A 513 -14.26 -8.43 -23.60
C VAL A 513 -13.88 -7.09 -24.21
N GLY A 514 -12.87 -6.45 -23.62
CA GLY A 514 -12.21 -5.26 -24.15
C GLY A 514 -11.31 -5.69 -25.31
N SER A 515 -11.43 -5.00 -26.41
CA SER A 515 -10.61 -5.08 -27.60
C SER A 515 -9.11 -5.23 -27.28
N GLY A 516 -8.47 -6.20 -27.88
CA GLY A 516 -7.15 -6.77 -27.73
C GLY A 516 -5.97 -5.93 -27.20
N PRO A 517 -4.94 -6.58 -26.69
CA PRO A 517 -3.86 -5.96 -25.94
C PRO A 517 -3.02 -4.99 -26.78
N ARG A 518 -2.94 -3.74 -26.37
CA ARG A 518 -1.90 -2.83 -26.88
C ARG A 518 -0.56 -3.27 -26.31
N ARG A 519 0.25 -3.93 -27.13
CA ARG A 519 1.60 -4.38 -26.78
C ARG A 519 2.54 -3.16 -26.62
N ARG A 520 3.00 -2.89 -25.40
CA ARG A 520 4.18 -2.06 -25.17
C ARG A 520 5.39 -2.96 -24.90
N HIS A 521 6.42 -2.83 -25.73
CA HIS A 521 7.68 -3.54 -25.53
C HIS A 521 8.49 -2.84 -24.44
N LEU A 522 8.79 -3.55 -23.35
CA LEU A 522 9.84 -3.15 -22.42
C LEU A 522 11.20 -3.40 -23.10
N ARG A 523 12.00 -2.36 -23.29
CA ARG A 523 13.42 -2.54 -23.61
C ARG A 523 14.11 -3.02 -22.33
N ALA A 524 14.71 -4.20 -22.39
CA ALA A 524 15.64 -4.64 -21.38
C ALA A 524 16.79 -3.63 -21.31
N VAL A 525 16.98 -2.97 -20.18
CA VAL A 525 18.20 -2.24 -19.88
C VAL A 525 19.17 -3.30 -19.37
N SER A 526 20.05 -3.76 -20.22
CA SER A 526 21.21 -4.55 -19.81
C SER A 526 22.12 -3.66 -18.97
N ALA A 527 22.52 -4.16 -17.80
CA ALA A 527 23.47 -3.57 -16.89
C ALA A 527 24.84 -3.36 -17.54
#